data_2a48e9198bb7462c5ca31cb1ed501569
#
_entry.id   2a48e9198bb7462c5ca31cb1ed501569
#
_cell.length_a   1.000
_cell.length_b   1.000
_cell.length_c   1.000
_cell.angle_alpha   90.00
_cell.angle_beta   90.00
_cell.angle_gamma   90.00
#
_symmetry.space_group_name_H-M   'P 1'
#
loop_
_entity.id
_entity.type
_entity.pdbx_description
1 polymer ?
#
loop_
_entity_poly.entity_id
_entity_poly.type
_entity_poly.pdbx_seq_one_letter_code
_entity_poly.pdbx_strand_id
1 'polypeptide(L)'
;LHAGTVAVRLGGATAASILNLDDSATQVKLTQGTLQLRVRALPPGQTVEVDTPNLAFVPREPGDYRLDVAPDGSTTTVTMRHGSAVVYGDSRSIELQRGDRMRFAGTDLADAGGGGAPEDAFDRWTAARDAREDASPSARYVPREMPGYAALDGYGDWQEDPGYGAVWFPRVVSVGWAPYSAGHWAWIAPWGWTWIDDAPWGFAPSHYGRWAYVGSRWGWVPGPRVRPCYAPAVVAFVGASGPNWSVHVGSGPGVAWYPLGPHDAYRPVYRASPTYVARINRVTVNNIVMGDRRPPPYANRNVPGAITGMPARNFVEGRPARGMHREEWRNLPAGEARGGP
;
A
#
# COMPACT_ATOMS: atom_id res chain seq x y z
N LEU A 1 -0.88 -7.65 -7.19
CA LEU A 1 -0.45 -7.48 -5.81
C LEU A 1 0.97 -6.93 -5.77
N HIS A 2 1.23 -5.94 -4.93
CA HIS A 2 2.57 -5.49 -4.61
C HIS A 2 2.84 -5.74 -3.12
N ALA A 3 3.97 -6.40 -2.84
CA ALA A 3 4.44 -6.70 -1.50
C ALA A 3 5.91 -6.26 -1.37
N GLY A 4 6.13 -5.03 -0.92
CA GLY A 4 7.47 -4.44 -0.86
C GLY A 4 8.14 -4.38 -2.23
N THR A 5 9.22 -5.14 -2.40
CA THR A 5 10.01 -5.23 -3.66
C THR A 5 9.45 -6.25 -4.65
N VAL A 6 8.36 -6.93 -4.31
CA VAL A 6 7.78 -8.03 -5.10
C VAL A 6 6.47 -7.61 -5.73
N ALA A 7 6.31 -7.85 -7.03
CA ALA A 7 5.03 -7.72 -7.72
C ALA A 7 4.56 -9.09 -8.21
N VAL A 8 3.34 -9.46 -7.83
CA VAL A 8 2.67 -10.68 -8.29
C VAL A 8 1.52 -10.28 -9.21
N ARG A 9 1.48 -10.85 -10.41
CA ARG A 9 0.42 -10.65 -11.39
C ARG A 9 -0.16 -11.99 -11.79
N LEU A 10 -1.48 -12.03 -11.91
CA LEU A 10 -2.21 -13.26 -12.22
C LEU A 10 -2.85 -13.12 -13.60
N GLY A 11 -2.77 -14.16 -14.38
CA GLY A 11 -3.47 -14.29 -15.66
C GLY A 11 -4.95 -14.60 -15.49
N GLY A 12 -5.67 -14.70 -16.59
CA GLY A 12 -7.06 -15.17 -16.58
C GLY A 12 -7.16 -16.62 -16.08
N ALA A 13 -8.29 -17.00 -15.50
CA ALA A 13 -8.57 -18.34 -14.97
C ALA A 13 -7.49 -18.87 -14.00
N THR A 14 -6.93 -17.99 -13.17
CA THR A 14 -5.88 -18.31 -12.20
C THR A 14 -6.47 -18.39 -10.79
N ALA A 15 -6.13 -19.46 -10.07
CA ALA A 15 -6.43 -19.64 -8.66
C ALA A 15 -5.15 -19.57 -7.82
N ALA A 16 -5.07 -18.56 -6.95
CA ALA A 16 -3.93 -18.36 -6.08
C ALA A 16 -4.38 -17.90 -4.68
N SER A 17 -3.60 -18.23 -3.67
CA SER A 17 -3.80 -17.83 -2.27
C SER A 17 -2.51 -17.30 -1.68
N ILE A 18 -2.61 -16.34 -0.78
CA ILE A 18 -1.49 -15.86 0.02
C ILE A 18 -1.41 -16.74 1.26
N LEU A 19 -0.30 -17.43 1.46
CA LEU A 19 -0.07 -18.28 2.63
C LEU A 19 0.61 -17.52 3.76
N ASN A 20 1.60 -16.69 3.40
CA ASN A 20 2.28 -15.79 4.34
C ASN A 20 2.64 -14.49 3.63
N LEU A 21 2.45 -13.38 4.34
CA LEU A 21 2.85 -12.05 3.87
C LEU A 21 3.22 -11.20 5.07
N ASP A 22 4.52 -11.15 5.36
CA ASP A 22 5.08 -10.34 6.44
C ASP A 22 6.39 -9.66 6.02
N ASP A 23 7.10 -9.08 6.98
CA ASP A 23 8.36 -8.38 6.74
C ASP A 23 9.51 -9.32 6.28
N SER A 24 9.38 -10.63 6.49
CA SER A 24 10.41 -11.64 6.25
C SER A 24 10.05 -12.62 5.12
N ALA A 25 8.78 -12.82 4.85
CA ALA A 25 8.32 -13.82 3.88
C ALA A 25 7.17 -13.32 3.01
N THR A 26 7.25 -13.66 1.73
CA THR A 26 6.13 -13.58 0.78
C THR A 26 5.90 -14.97 0.20
N GLN A 27 4.88 -15.67 0.69
CA GLN A 27 4.55 -17.02 0.25
C GLN A 27 3.17 -17.06 -0.40
N VAL A 28 3.15 -17.48 -1.66
CA VAL A 28 1.95 -17.55 -2.51
C VAL A 28 1.74 -18.98 -2.97
N LYS A 29 0.54 -19.49 -2.85
CA LYS A 29 0.16 -20.80 -3.45
C LYS A 29 -0.57 -20.56 -4.75
N LEU A 30 -0.06 -21.11 -5.84
CA LEU A 30 -0.68 -21.13 -7.15
C LEU A 30 -1.20 -22.55 -7.42
N THR A 31 -2.51 -22.73 -7.49
CA THR A 31 -3.11 -24.05 -7.71
C THR A 31 -3.51 -24.31 -9.15
N GLN A 32 -3.70 -23.23 -9.94
CA GLN A 32 -4.12 -23.29 -11.33
C GLN A 32 -3.82 -21.96 -12.04
N GLY A 33 -3.51 -22.02 -13.33
CA GLY A 33 -3.38 -20.83 -14.18
C GLY A 33 -1.98 -20.25 -14.19
N THR A 34 -1.86 -18.95 -14.46
CA THR A 34 -0.59 -18.28 -14.74
C THR A 34 -0.30 -17.21 -13.70
N LEU A 35 0.91 -17.25 -13.12
CA LEU A 35 1.45 -16.23 -12.23
C LEU A 35 2.76 -15.69 -12.81
N GLN A 36 2.87 -14.35 -12.88
CA GLN A 36 4.13 -13.67 -13.13
C GLN A 36 4.60 -13.03 -11.82
N LEU A 37 5.84 -13.30 -11.47
CA LEU A 37 6.54 -12.80 -10.30
C LEU A 37 7.67 -11.89 -10.73
N ARG A 38 7.60 -10.60 -10.37
CA ARG A 38 8.69 -9.65 -10.51
C ARG A 38 9.31 -9.39 -9.16
N VAL A 39 10.57 -9.76 -8.97
CA VAL A 39 11.37 -9.48 -7.77
C VAL A 39 12.36 -8.37 -8.11
N ARG A 40 12.17 -7.16 -7.56
CA ARG A 40 13.04 -6.00 -7.83
C ARG A 40 14.27 -5.96 -6.93
N ALA A 41 14.12 -6.44 -5.72
CA ALA A 41 15.20 -6.65 -4.75
C ALA A 41 14.83 -7.82 -3.84
N LEU A 42 15.84 -8.51 -3.37
CA LEU A 42 15.71 -9.58 -2.38
C LEU A 42 16.64 -9.26 -1.19
N PRO A 43 16.18 -8.43 -0.25
CA PRO A 43 16.98 -8.05 0.91
C PRO A 43 17.36 -9.27 1.76
N PRO A 44 18.51 -9.25 2.44
CA PRO A 44 18.90 -10.30 3.38
C PRO A 44 17.81 -10.57 4.42
N GLY A 45 17.48 -11.84 4.63
CA GLY A 45 16.44 -12.27 5.58
C GLY A 45 15.01 -12.19 5.02
N GLN A 46 14.81 -11.79 3.77
CA GLN A 46 13.53 -11.91 3.09
C GLN A 46 13.52 -13.14 2.16
N THR A 47 12.44 -13.90 2.22
CA THR A 47 12.19 -15.01 1.32
C THR A 47 10.95 -14.76 0.48
N VAL A 48 11.01 -15.19 -0.76
CA VAL A 48 9.87 -15.24 -1.67
C VAL A 48 9.70 -16.66 -2.11
N GLU A 49 8.49 -17.18 -2.05
CA GLU A 49 8.18 -18.55 -2.43
C GLU A 49 6.85 -18.62 -3.16
N VAL A 50 6.80 -19.42 -4.20
CA VAL A 50 5.55 -19.75 -4.89
C VAL A 50 5.38 -21.27 -4.87
N ASP A 51 4.40 -21.73 -4.10
CA ASP A 51 4.02 -23.12 -4.02
C ASP A 51 3.04 -23.49 -5.15
N THR A 52 3.27 -24.62 -5.77
CA THR A 52 2.37 -25.22 -6.75
C THR A 52 2.06 -26.68 -6.36
N PRO A 53 1.12 -27.35 -7.02
CA PRO A 53 0.90 -28.77 -6.76
C PRO A 53 2.13 -29.68 -7.01
N ASN A 54 3.11 -29.20 -7.77
CA ASN A 54 4.24 -30.00 -8.22
C ASN A 54 5.58 -29.62 -7.58
N LEU A 55 5.72 -28.38 -7.08
CA LEU A 55 6.99 -27.85 -6.60
C LEU A 55 6.82 -26.58 -5.73
N ALA A 56 7.84 -26.27 -4.95
CA ALA A 56 8.05 -24.93 -4.37
C ALA A 56 9.12 -24.19 -5.20
N PHE A 57 8.80 -22.99 -5.65
CA PHE A 57 9.68 -22.11 -6.42
C PHE A 57 10.24 -21.00 -5.54
N VAL A 58 11.56 -20.90 -5.45
CA VAL A 58 12.25 -19.91 -4.58
C VAL A 58 13.27 -19.11 -5.40
N PRO A 59 13.00 -17.83 -5.73
CA PRO A 59 13.97 -16.93 -6.34
C PRO A 59 15.23 -16.78 -5.48
N ARG A 60 16.39 -16.74 -6.14
CA ARG A 60 17.69 -16.47 -5.50
C ARG A 60 18.23 -15.09 -5.80
N GLU A 61 17.73 -14.47 -6.86
CA GLU A 61 18.15 -13.16 -7.32
C GLU A 61 16.92 -12.30 -7.67
N PRO A 62 17.08 -10.98 -7.73
CA PRO A 62 16.11 -10.12 -8.41
C PRO A 62 15.88 -10.60 -9.85
N GLY A 63 14.62 -10.67 -10.27
CA GLY A 63 14.32 -11.28 -11.56
C GLY A 63 12.87 -11.17 -11.97
N ASP A 64 12.60 -11.84 -13.09
CA ASP A 64 11.30 -11.90 -13.73
C ASP A 64 10.99 -13.36 -14.08
N TYR A 65 9.97 -13.88 -13.42
CA TYR A 65 9.67 -15.30 -13.37
C TYR A 65 8.20 -15.55 -13.71
N ARG A 66 7.93 -16.59 -14.51
CA ARG A 66 6.58 -17.00 -14.83
C ARG A 66 6.36 -18.45 -14.44
N LEU A 67 5.26 -18.72 -13.77
CA LEU A 67 4.79 -20.05 -13.42
C LEU A 67 3.42 -20.28 -14.06
N ASP A 68 3.28 -21.40 -14.76
CA ASP A 68 2.03 -21.85 -15.37
C ASP A 68 1.67 -23.22 -14.80
N VAL A 69 0.55 -23.32 -14.10
CA VAL A 69 0.00 -24.55 -13.55
C VAL A 69 -1.16 -25.01 -14.41
N ALA A 70 -1.10 -26.28 -14.86
CA ALA A 70 -2.16 -26.87 -15.64
C ALA A 70 -3.52 -26.83 -14.90
N PRO A 71 -4.66 -26.77 -15.62
CA PRO A 71 -5.97 -26.70 -15.00
C PRO A 71 -6.30 -27.85 -14.04
N ASP A 72 -5.74 -29.02 -14.28
CA ASP A 72 -5.87 -30.22 -13.45
C ASP A 72 -4.79 -30.34 -12.36
N GLY A 73 -3.87 -29.36 -12.28
CA GLY A 73 -2.74 -29.36 -11.34
C GLY A 73 -1.65 -30.39 -11.65
N SER A 74 -1.74 -31.10 -12.77
CA SER A 74 -0.84 -32.21 -13.09
C SER A 74 0.60 -31.79 -13.39
N THR A 75 0.78 -30.55 -13.88
CA THR A 75 2.10 -30.04 -14.26
C THR A 75 2.25 -28.56 -13.92
N THR A 76 3.50 -28.19 -13.60
CA THR A 76 3.93 -26.78 -13.46
C THR A 76 5.05 -26.49 -14.47
N THR A 77 4.88 -25.44 -15.26
CA THR A 77 5.93 -24.91 -16.13
C THR A 77 6.53 -23.68 -15.49
N VAL A 78 7.85 -23.64 -15.35
CA VAL A 78 8.62 -22.49 -14.86
C VAL A 78 9.37 -21.88 -16.02
N THR A 79 9.25 -20.58 -16.22
CA THR A 79 9.97 -19.80 -17.24
C THR A 79 10.79 -18.72 -16.57
N MET A 80 12.09 -18.74 -16.77
CA MET A 80 13.08 -17.84 -16.22
C MET A 80 13.43 -16.75 -17.22
N ARG A 81 12.87 -15.54 -17.11
CA ARG A 81 13.21 -14.44 -18.01
C ARG A 81 14.48 -13.72 -17.58
N HIS A 82 14.61 -13.47 -16.30
CA HIS A 82 15.77 -12.85 -15.64
C HIS A 82 15.95 -13.46 -14.25
N GLY A 83 17.20 -13.43 -13.75
CA GLY A 83 17.55 -13.93 -12.43
C GLY A 83 17.77 -15.42 -12.38
N SER A 84 17.91 -15.94 -11.18
CA SER A 84 18.08 -17.37 -10.86
C SER A 84 17.10 -17.79 -9.77
N ALA A 85 16.75 -19.08 -9.73
CA ALA A 85 15.85 -19.65 -8.74
C ALA A 85 16.18 -21.12 -8.48
N VAL A 86 15.64 -21.64 -7.39
CA VAL A 86 15.64 -23.08 -7.10
C VAL A 86 14.21 -23.55 -7.06
N VAL A 87 13.92 -24.66 -7.71
CA VAL A 87 12.70 -25.43 -7.54
C VAL A 87 12.95 -26.62 -6.65
N TYR A 88 12.07 -26.84 -5.70
CA TYR A 88 12.13 -27.95 -4.75
C TYR A 88 10.97 -28.90 -4.98
N GLY A 89 11.27 -30.18 -5.08
CA GLY A 89 10.33 -31.28 -5.01
C GLY A 89 10.49 -32.04 -3.68
N ASP A 90 9.83 -33.20 -3.58
CA ASP A 90 9.85 -34.01 -2.35
C ASP A 90 11.24 -34.54 -1.99
N SER A 91 12.03 -34.94 -2.96
CA SER A 91 13.34 -35.59 -2.72
C SER A 91 14.53 -34.86 -3.32
N ARG A 92 14.31 -33.89 -4.22
CA ARG A 92 15.39 -33.21 -4.95
C ARG A 92 15.08 -31.72 -5.19
N SER A 93 16.11 -30.97 -5.56
CA SER A 93 16.00 -29.61 -6.02
C SER A 93 16.76 -29.42 -7.34
N ILE A 94 16.32 -28.44 -8.12
CA ILE A 94 16.93 -28.07 -9.40
C ILE A 94 17.15 -26.57 -9.41
N GLU A 95 18.35 -26.13 -9.74
CA GLU A 95 18.65 -24.73 -10.00
C GLU A 95 18.25 -24.36 -11.41
N LEU A 96 17.56 -23.24 -11.56
CA LEU A 96 17.15 -22.66 -12.83
C LEU A 96 17.83 -21.31 -13.04
N GLN A 97 18.29 -21.08 -14.26
CA GLN A 97 18.98 -19.88 -14.67
C GLN A 97 18.18 -19.09 -15.71
N ARG A 98 18.60 -17.86 -15.95
CA ARG A 98 18.01 -17.03 -17.00
C ARG A 98 17.94 -17.78 -18.34
N GLY A 99 16.77 -17.78 -18.95
CA GLY A 99 16.49 -18.42 -20.23
C GLY A 99 15.94 -19.84 -20.10
N ASP A 100 16.01 -20.45 -18.90
CA ASP A 100 15.46 -21.78 -18.70
C ASP A 100 13.93 -21.75 -18.77
N ARG A 101 13.38 -22.78 -19.38
CA ARG A 101 11.98 -23.11 -19.37
C ARG A 101 11.81 -24.60 -19.19
N MET A 102 11.33 -25.01 -18.04
CA MET A 102 11.16 -26.40 -17.68
C MET A 102 9.73 -26.69 -17.23
N ARG A 103 9.21 -27.83 -17.57
CA ARG A 103 7.90 -28.33 -17.16
C ARG A 103 8.08 -29.54 -16.27
N PHE A 104 7.45 -29.50 -15.12
CA PHE A 104 7.56 -30.54 -14.11
C PHE A 104 6.22 -31.22 -13.90
N ALA A 105 6.24 -32.54 -13.76
CA ALA A 105 5.09 -33.36 -13.40
C ALA A 105 5.35 -34.13 -12.10
N GLY A 106 4.28 -34.43 -11.38
CA GLY A 106 4.38 -35.06 -10.06
C GLY A 106 5.08 -34.15 -9.04
N THR A 107 5.41 -34.67 -7.88
CA THR A 107 6.01 -33.89 -6.77
C THR A 107 7.54 -34.08 -6.67
N ASP A 108 8.13 -34.94 -7.50
CA ASP A 108 9.57 -35.21 -7.49
C ASP A 108 10.32 -34.62 -8.71
N LEU A 109 9.78 -33.50 -9.23
CA LEU A 109 10.37 -32.75 -10.35
C LEU A 109 10.67 -33.60 -11.58
N ALA A 110 9.79 -34.54 -11.94
CA ALA A 110 9.92 -35.28 -13.17
C ALA A 110 9.82 -34.33 -14.37
N ASP A 111 10.83 -34.38 -15.25
CA ASP A 111 10.84 -33.57 -16.48
C ASP A 111 9.71 -34.02 -17.41
N ALA A 112 8.77 -33.13 -17.67
CA ALA A 112 7.64 -33.35 -18.56
C ALA A 112 7.84 -32.66 -19.94
N GLY A 113 9.09 -32.32 -20.26
CA GLY A 113 9.47 -31.56 -21.45
C GLY A 113 9.24 -30.06 -21.30
N GLY A 114 9.99 -29.27 -22.03
CA GLY A 114 9.90 -27.82 -21.96
C GLY A 114 10.35 -27.23 -23.29
N GLY A 115 9.44 -26.99 -24.21
CA GLY A 115 9.75 -26.22 -25.41
C GLY A 115 9.61 -24.72 -25.19
N GLY A 116 10.35 -23.88 -25.92
CA GLY A 116 10.14 -22.47 -25.95
C GLY A 116 8.71 -22.14 -26.41
N ALA A 117 7.95 -21.42 -25.60
CA ALA A 117 6.72 -20.79 -26.07
C ALA A 117 7.01 -19.32 -26.39
N PRO A 118 6.48 -18.78 -27.49
CA PRO A 118 6.58 -17.35 -27.77
C PRO A 118 5.87 -16.57 -26.68
N GLU A 119 6.26 -15.31 -26.53
CA GLU A 119 5.59 -14.38 -25.64
C GLU A 119 4.10 -14.26 -26.01
N ASP A 120 3.25 -14.41 -25.00
CA ASP A 120 1.82 -14.26 -25.16
C ASP A 120 1.31 -12.84 -24.78
N ALA A 121 0.00 -12.66 -24.80
CA ALA A 121 -0.62 -11.40 -24.46
C ALA A 121 -0.41 -11.02 -22.98
N PHE A 122 -0.37 -12.01 -22.08
CA PHE A 122 -0.12 -11.78 -20.66
C PHE A 122 1.31 -11.31 -20.41
N ASP A 123 2.29 -11.89 -21.11
CA ASP A 123 3.68 -11.47 -21.03
C ASP A 123 3.86 -10.01 -21.48
N ARG A 124 3.28 -9.64 -22.62
CA ARG A 124 3.32 -8.25 -23.10
C ARG A 124 2.63 -7.28 -22.12
N TRP A 125 1.52 -7.70 -21.54
CA TRP A 125 0.78 -6.91 -20.57
C TRP A 125 1.59 -6.70 -19.27
N THR A 126 2.28 -7.74 -18.77
CA THR A 126 3.14 -7.63 -17.58
C THR A 126 4.38 -6.78 -17.86
N ALA A 127 5.05 -7.00 -18.98
CA ALA A 127 6.22 -6.24 -19.41
C ALA A 127 5.91 -4.73 -19.56
N ALA A 128 4.76 -4.38 -20.16
CA ALA A 128 4.34 -2.98 -20.29
C ALA A 128 4.11 -2.29 -18.94
N ARG A 129 3.64 -3.04 -17.92
CA ARG A 129 3.49 -2.53 -16.56
C ARG A 129 4.82 -2.36 -15.87
N ASP A 130 5.71 -3.33 -16.00
CA ASP A 130 7.05 -3.25 -15.44
C ASP A 130 7.82 -2.08 -16.04
N ALA A 131 7.80 -1.90 -17.35
CA ALA A 131 8.41 -0.76 -18.01
C ALA A 131 7.87 0.59 -17.52
N ARG A 132 6.56 0.69 -17.30
CA ARG A 132 5.94 1.91 -16.76
C ARG A 132 6.40 2.18 -15.33
N GLU A 133 6.41 1.17 -14.46
CA GLU A 133 6.89 1.31 -13.09
C GLU A 133 8.40 1.62 -13.05
N ASP A 134 9.20 1.00 -13.93
CA ASP A 134 10.64 1.25 -14.00
C ASP A 134 10.97 2.67 -14.48
N ALA A 135 10.15 3.21 -15.40
CA ALA A 135 10.27 4.57 -15.91
C ALA A 135 9.60 5.65 -15.02
N SER A 136 8.96 5.25 -13.91
CA SER A 136 8.18 6.16 -13.06
C SER A 136 9.04 7.35 -12.54
N PRO A 137 8.68 8.60 -12.86
CA PRO A 137 9.30 9.79 -12.28
C PRO A 137 9.15 9.87 -10.77
N SER A 138 8.03 9.40 -10.22
CA SER A 138 7.77 9.40 -8.77
C SER A 138 8.78 8.55 -7.98
N ALA A 139 9.44 7.57 -8.61
CA ALA A 139 10.51 6.79 -8.00
C ALA A 139 11.76 7.61 -7.63
N ARG A 140 11.85 8.86 -8.09
CA ARG A 140 12.90 9.81 -7.67
C ARG A 140 12.64 10.36 -6.27
N TYR A 141 11.38 10.43 -5.87
CA TYR A 141 10.90 11.09 -4.66
C TYR A 141 10.48 10.10 -3.56
N VAL A 142 10.04 8.90 -3.93
CA VAL A 142 9.59 7.86 -3.01
C VAL A 142 10.32 6.54 -3.24
N PRO A 143 10.42 5.66 -2.22
CA PRO A 143 10.98 4.33 -2.41
C PRO A 143 10.06 3.48 -3.28
N ARG A 144 10.65 2.63 -4.12
CA ARG A 144 9.91 1.72 -5.02
C ARG A 144 9.10 0.65 -4.28
N GLU A 145 9.43 0.42 -3.02
CA GLU A 145 8.70 -0.47 -2.12
C GLU A 145 7.36 0.10 -1.65
N MET A 146 7.09 1.38 -1.90
CA MET A 146 5.83 2.02 -1.55
C MET A 146 4.75 1.63 -2.55
N PRO A 147 3.73 0.82 -2.18
CA PRO A 147 2.66 0.47 -3.09
C PRO A 147 1.91 1.70 -3.60
N GLY A 148 1.56 1.70 -4.88
CA GLY A 148 0.77 2.77 -5.50
C GLY A 148 1.54 4.00 -5.97
N TYR A 149 2.85 4.08 -5.74
CA TYR A 149 3.65 5.26 -6.11
C TYR A 149 3.61 5.58 -7.61
N ALA A 150 3.61 4.56 -8.46
CA ALA A 150 3.61 4.76 -9.91
C ALA A 150 2.28 5.34 -10.45
N ALA A 151 1.19 5.22 -9.68
CA ALA A 151 -0.08 5.85 -10.05
C ALA A 151 -0.01 7.38 -9.95
N LEU A 152 0.87 7.93 -9.11
CA LEU A 152 1.03 9.38 -8.94
C LEU A 152 1.41 10.08 -10.24
N ASP A 153 2.19 9.43 -11.11
CA ASP A 153 2.73 10.00 -12.34
C ASP A 153 1.64 10.48 -13.31
N GLY A 154 0.54 9.75 -13.36
CA GLY A 154 -0.59 10.07 -14.25
C GLY A 154 -1.50 11.18 -13.73
N TYR A 155 -1.46 11.52 -12.44
CA TYR A 155 -2.50 12.30 -11.80
C TYR A 155 -2.02 13.55 -11.07
N GLY A 156 -0.73 13.81 -10.99
CA GLY A 156 -0.20 14.97 -10.29
C GLY A 156 1.20 15.36 -10.72
N ASP A 157 1.71 16.41 -10.11
CA ASP A 157 3.01 16.99 -10.39
C ASP A 157 3.84 17.13 -9.12
N TRP A 158 5.11 16.79 -9.22
CA TRP A 158 6.08 17.00 -8.17
C TRP A 158 6.65 18.42 -8.24
N GLN A 159 6.74 19.09 -7.10
CA GLN A 159 7.35 20.41 -6.95
C GLN A 159 8.25 20.42 -5.71
N GLU A 160 9.32 21.17 -5.76
CA GLU A 160 10.17 21.41 -4.59
C GLU A 160 9.60 22.58 -3.76
N ASP A 161 9.38 22.33 -2.50
CA ASP A 161 8.94 23.33 -1.52
C ASP A 161 10.08 23.62 -0.53
N PRO A 162 10.39 24.90 -0.23
CA PRO A 162 11.49 25.24 0.67
C PRO A 162 11.35 24.68 2.08
N GLY A 163 10.13 24.45 2.55
CA GLY A 163 9.84 23.95 3.91
C GLY A 163 9.69 22.43 4.00
N TYR A 164 9.24 21.79 2.92
CA TYR A 164 8.86 20.38 2.93
C TYR A 164 9.69 19.51 1.98
N GLY A 165 10.54 20.11 1.12
CA GLY A 165 11.22 19.40 0.05
C GLY A 165 10.27 18.99 -1.07
N ALA A 166 10.38 17.76 -1.54
CA ALA A 166 9.52 17.28 -2.61
C ALA A 166 8.06 17.12 -2.15
N VAL A 167 7.14 17.77 -2.85
CA VAL A 167 5.69 17.76 -2.61
C VAL A 167 4.97 17.38 -3.90
N TRP A 168 4.07 16.44 -3.82
CA TRP A 168 3.23 16.03 -4.95
C TRP A 168 1.86 16.70 -4.87
N PHE A 169 1.43 17.33 -5.97
CA PHE A 169 0.14 18.02 -6.08
C PHE A 169 -0.76 17.31 -7.09
N PRO A 170 -1.98 16.88 -6.71
CA PRO A 170 -2.93 16.34 -7.66
C PRO A 170 -3.37 17.41 -8.67
N ARG A 171 -3.46 17.04 -9.97
CA ARG A 171 -3.83 17.98 -11.04
C ARG A 171 -5.31 18.29 -11.06
N VAL A 172 -6.11 17.28 -10.83
CA VAL A 172 -7.58 17.38 -10.93
C VAL A 172 -8.20 16.91 -9.64
N VAL A 173 -8.82 17.84 -8.94
CA VAL A 173 -9.64 17.57 -7.76
C VAL A 173 -10.90 18.43 -7.82
N SER A 174 -11.97 18.00 -7.19
CA SER A 174 -13.22 18.76 -7.11
C SER A 174 -13.02 20.05 -6.32
N VAL A 175 -13.83 21.07 -6.61
CA VAL A 175 -13.84 22.30 -5.78
C VAL A 175 -14.19 21.95 -4.35
N GLY A 176 -13.36 22.44 -3.41
CA GLY A 176 -13.50 22.14 -1.98
C GLY A 176 -13.00 20.77 -1.55
N TRP A 177 -12.37 20.01 -2.44
CA TRP A 177 -11.74 18.74 -2.10
C TRP A 177 -10.63 18.93 -1.04
N ALA A 178 -10.57 17.98 -0.13
CA ALA A 178 -9.48 17.81 0.81
C ALA A 178 -9.07 16.33 0.86
N PRO A 179 -7.85 16.00 1.29
CA PRO A 179 -7.47 14.61 1.50
C PRO A 179 -8.45 13.92 2.45
N TYR A 180 -8.77 12.66 2.17
CA TYR A 180 -9.74 11.84 2.91
C TYR A 180 -11.19 12.38 2.90
N SER A 181 -11.56 13.13 1.84
CA SER A 181 -12.94 13.63 1.67
C SER A 181 -13.75 12.88 0.61
N ALA A 182 -13.10 12.04 -0.21
CA ALA A 182 -13.73 11.24 -1.26
C ALA A 182 -13.24 9.80 -1.16
N GLY A 183 -14.07 8.93 -0.63
CA GLY A 183 -13.76 7.54 -0.32
C GLY A 183 -14.65 7.01 0.80
N HIS A 184 -14.26 5.93 1.43
CA HIS A 184 -15.00 5.34 2.53
C HIS A 184 -14.08 4.63 3.52
N TRP A 185 -14.62 4.34 4.70
CA TRP A 185 -13.95 3.57 5.72
C TRP A 185 -14.37 2.10 5.64
N ALA A 186 -13.40 1.19 5.75
CA ALA A 186 -13.63 -0.23 5.82
C ALA A 186 -12.88 -0.83 7.02
N TRP A 187 -13.49 -1.81 7.69
CA TRP A 187 -12.82 -2.55 8.75
C TRP A 187 -11.94 -3.65 8.15
N ILE A 188 -10.62 -3.52 8.29
CA ILE A 188 -9.64 -4.46 7.72
C ILE A 188 -8.72 -4.96 8.85
N ALA A 189 -8.87 -6.23 9.22
CA ALA A 189 -7.98 -6.84 10.21
C ALA A 189 -6.53 -6.95 9.65
N PRO A 190 -5.49 -6.79 10.45
CA PRO A 190 -5.50 -6.47 11.88
C PRO A 190 -5.55 -4.96 12.18
N TRP A 191 -5.61 -4.10 11.15
CA TRP A 191 -5.44 -2.66 11.24
C TRP A 191 -6.68 -1.93 11.77
N GLY A 192 -7.87 -2.53 11.68
CA GLY A 192 -9.12 -1.88 12.02
C GLY A 192 -9.61 -0.95 10.91
N TRP A 193 -10.14 0.22 11.28
CA TRP A 193 -10.67 1.17 10.34
C TRP A 193 -9.61 1.71 9.39
N THR A 194 -9.79 1.40 8.11
CA THR A 194 -8.87 1.71 7.02
C THR A 194 -9.58 2.58 5.99
N TRP A 195 -8.92 3.62 5.54
CA TRP A 195 -9.44 4.48 4.49
C TRP A 195 -9.25 3.86 3.12
N ILE A 196 -10.30 3.82 2.32
CA ILE A 196 -10.28 3.44 0.92
C ILE A 196 -10.61 4.68 0.09
N ASP A 197 -9.63 5.21 -0.59
CA ASP A 197 -9.77 6.42 -1.41
C ASP A 197 -10.39 6.09 -2.77
N ASP A 198 -11.30 6.94 -3.27
CA ASP A 198 -11.93 6.76 -4.57
C ASP A 198 -11.01 7.15 -5.74
N ALA A 199 -9.97 7.93 -5.49
CA ALA A 199 -9.04 8.34 -6.52
C ALA A 199 -8.09 7.20 -6.90
N PRO A 200 -7.82 6.97 -8.20
CA PRO A 200 -6.94 5.89 -8.65
C PRO A 200 -5.49 6.04 -8.18
N TRP A 201 -5.09 7.21 -7.73
CA TRP A 201 -3.78 7.52 -7.14
C TRP A 201 -3.79 7.54 -5.60
N GLY A 202 -4.97 7.39 -4.98
CA GLY A 202 -5.19 7.66 -3.56
C GLY A 202 -4.49 6.72 -2.60
N PHE A 203 -4.07 5.51 -3.03
CA PHE A 203 -3.48 4.53 -2.11
C PHE A 203 -2.22 5.07 -1.41
N ALA A 204 -1.20 5.48 -2.17
CA ALA A 204 0.05 5.94 -1.56
C ALA A 204 -0.14 7.17 -0.64
N PRO A 205 -0.83 8.25 -1.07
CA PRO A 205 -1.02 9.43 -0.23
C PRO A 205 -1.94 9.23 0.98
N SER A 206 -2.78 8.20 0.98
CA SER A 206 -3.66 7.92 2.12
C SER A 206 -3.00 7.06 3.20
N HIS A 207 -1.99 6.27 2.83
CA HIS A 207 -1.37 5.31 3.75
C HIS A 207 0.07 5.64 4.13
N TYR A 208 0.67 6.63 3.46
CA TYR A 208 2.05 7.05 3.70
C TYR A 208 2.19 8.58 3.70
N GLY A 209 3.30 9.07 4.23
CA GLY A 209 3.58 10.51 4.22
C GLY A 209 2.61 11.35 5.03
N ARG A 210 2.44 12.59 4.61
CA ARG A 210 1.58 13.59 5.25
C ARG A 210 1.03 14.56 4.20
N TRP A 211 0.01 15.34 4.58
CA TRP A 211 -0.55 16.35 3.70
C TRP A 211 -0.28 17.77 4.23
N ALA A 212 0.17 18.64 3.35
CA ALA A 212 0.38 20.07 3.65
C ALA A 212 -0.54 20.93 2.79
N TYR A 213 -1.01 22.04 3.35
CA TYR A 213 -1.77 23.04 2.61
C TYR A 213 -0.83 24.18 2.22
N VAL A 214 -0.37 24.18 0.98
CA VAL A 214 0.67 25.07 0.45
C VAL A 214 0.09 25.90 -0.69
N GLY A 215 0.22 27.21 -0.65
CA GLY A 215 -0.27 28.09 -1.73
C GLY A 215 -1.76 27.87 -2.07
N SER A 216 -2.61 27.66 -1.05
CA SER A 216 -4.05 27.38 -1.19
C SER A 216 -4.38 26.05 -1.91
N ARG A 217 -3.44 25.10 -1.93
CA ARG A 217 -3.61 23.76 -2.50
C ARG A 217 -3.12 22.69 -1.54
N TRP A 218 -3.74 21.51 -1.61
CA TRP A 218 -3.27 20.33 -0.91
C TRP A 218 -2.11 19.70 -1.67
N GLY A 219 -0.99 19.52 -0.98
CA GLY A 219 0.19 18.82 -1.45
C GLY A 219 0.55 17.65 -0.54
N TRP A 220 0.89 16.52 -1.12
CA TRP A 220 1.34 15.36 -0.38
C TRP A 220 2.86 15.37 -0.22
N VAL A 221 3.30 15.24 1.03
CA VAL A 221 4.71 15.20 1.45
C VAL A 221 5.06 13.75 1.80
N PRO A 222 5.84 13.04 0.97
CA PRO A 222 6.12 11.61 1.19
C PRO A 222 7.04 11.36 2.39
N GLY A 223 7.83 12.36 2.78
CA GLY A 223 8.90 12.21 3.78
C GLY A 223 10.20 11.66 3.17
N PRO A 224 11.17 11.26 4.00
CA PRO A 224 12.47 10.77 3.53
C PRO A 224 12.34 9.42 2.81
N ARG A 225 13.26 9.16 1.87
CA ARG A 225 13.33 7.92 1.09
C ARG A 225 13.89 6.76 1.93
N VAL A 226 13.09 6.27 2.85
CA VAL A 226 13.39 5.08 3.66
C VAL A 226 12.32 4.02 3.43
N ARG A 227 12.54 2.80 3.91
CA ARG A 227 11.54 1.73 3.82
C ARG A 227 10.18 2.24 4.33
N PRO A 228 9.12 2.20 3.49
CA PRO A 228 7.82 2.76 3.85
C PRO A 228 7.20 2.04 5.04
N CYS A 229 6.47 2.78 5.85
CA CYS A 229 5.72 2.25 6.98
C CYS A 229 4.24 2.52 6.74
N TYR A 230 3.46 1.48 6.55
CA TYR A 230 2.03 1.56 6.24
C TYR A 230 1.22 2.03 7.44
N ALA A 231 0.22 2.88 7.20
CA ALA A 231 -0.85 3.18 8.14
C ALA A 231 -2.23 2.96 7.47
N PRO A 232 -3.25 2.51 8.21
CA PRO A 232 -4.60 2.34 7.66
C PRO A 232 -5.23 3.66 7.20
N ALA A 233 -4.85 4.78 7.80
CA ALA A 233 -5.12 6.14 7.36
C ALA A 233 -4.22 7.10 8.14
N VAL A 234 -3.69 8.13 7.48
CA VAL A 234 -2.82 9.12 8.11
C VAL A 234 -3.63 10.35 8.49
N VAL A 235 -4.57 10.17 9.40
CA VAL A 235 -5.52 11.20 9.88
C VAL A 235 -5.50 11.34 11.39
N ALA A 236 -6.04 12.45 11.87
CA ALA A 236 -6.48 12.60 13.25
C ALA A 236 -8.00 12.71 13.28
N PHE A 237 -8.63 12.05 14.25
CA PHE A 237 -10.06 12.16 14.48
C PHE A 237 -10.39 13.33 15.40
N VAL A 238 -11.52 14.00 15.15
CA VAL A 238 -12.03 15.08 15.99
C VAL A 238 -12.91 14.46 17.07
N GLY A 239 -12.68 14.80 18.33
CA GLY A 239 -13.50 14.33 19.45
C GLY A 239 -12.80 14.44 20.79
N ALA A 240 -13.55 14.31 21.88
CA ALA A 240 -13.01 14.28 23.23
C ALA A 240 -12.45 12.89 23.55
N SER A 241 -11.42 12.85 24.40
CA SER A 241 -10.81 11.61 24.89
C SER A 241 -11.75 10.91 25.89
N GLY A 242 -12.03 9.66 25.68
CA GLY A 242 -12.72 8.81 26.64
C GLY A 242 -13.88 8.01 26.05
N PRO A 243 -14.49 7.12 26.85
CA PRO A 243 -15.57 6.25 26.37
C PRO A 243 -16.85 7.02 25.97
N ASN A 244 -16.93 8.31 26.28
CA ASN A 244 -18.10 9.18 25.99
C ASN A 244 -17.79 10.23 24.92
N TRP A 245 -16.84 9.98 24.00
CA TRP A 245 -16.63 10.93 22.91
C TRP A 245 -17.85 10.93 21.98
N SER A 246 -18.42 12.08 21.74
CA SER A 246 -19.45 12.25 20.74
C SER A 246 -19.16 13.50 19.93
N VAL A 247 -18.99 13.29 18.64
CA VAL A 247 -19.07 14.34 17.63
C VAL A 247 -20.48 14.26 17.07
N HIS A 248 -21.19 15.38 17.02
CA HIS A 248 -22.49 15.44 16.37
C HIS A 248 -22.31 15.89 14.93
N VAL A 249 -22.90 15.13 14.02
CA VAL A 249 -22.95 15.44 12.62
C VAL A 249 -24.42 15.52 12.23
N GLY A 250 -24.88 16.74 11.94
CA GLY A 250 -26.31 17.02 11.90
C GLY A 250 -26.95 16.89 13.28
N SER A 251 -28.05 16.16 13.38
CA SER A 251 -28.81 15.96 14.62
C SER A 251 -28.40 14.71 15.43
N GLY A 252 -27.36 13.98 15.03
CA GLY A 252 -26.99 12.71 15.63
C GLY A 252 -25.48 12.53 15.88
N PRO A 253 -25.09 11.39 16.52
CA PRO A 253 -23.68 11.09 16.73
C PRO A 253 -22.97 10.91 15.39
N GLY A 254 -21.74 11.42 15.27
CA GLY A 254 -20.95 11.39 14.06
C GLY A 254 -19.48 11.11 14.33
N VAL A 255 -18.75 10.92 13.24
CA VAL A 255 -17.30 10.75 13.21
C VAL A 255 -16.72 11.82 12.28
N ALA A 256 -15.66 12.47 12.70
CA ALA A 256 -14.98 13.48 11.90
C ALA A 256 -13.47 13.31 11.98
N TRP A 257 -12.78 13.63 10.90
CA TRP A 257 -11.33 13.47 10.77
C TRP A 257 -10.74 14.55 9.86
N TYR A 258 -9.42 14.71 9.94
CA TYR A 258 -8.66 15.59 9.05
C TYR A 258 -7.27 14.99 8.78
N PRO A 259 -6.64 15.31 7.62
CA PRO A 259 -5.32 14.80 7.29
C PRO A 259 -4.25 15.31 8.26
N LEU A 260 -3.30 14.47 8.63
CA LEU A 260 -2.13 14.88 9.39
C LEU A 260 -1.17 15.70 8.52
N GLY A 261 -0.63 16.77 9.10
CA GLY A 261 0.41 17.60 8.52
C GLY A 261 1.83 17.00 8.69
N PRO A 262 2.84 17.56 8.00
CA PRO A 262 4.22 17.02 8.01
C PRO A 262 4.86 16.94 9.40
N HIS A 263 4.43 17.78 10.35
CA HIS A 263 4.95 17.79 11.73
C HIS A 263 4.00 17.14 12.74
N ASP A 264 2.88 16.61 12.28
CA ASP A 264 1.88 16.01 13.16
C ASP A 264 2.22 14.55 13.47
N ALA A 265 2.18 14.20 14.76
CA ALA A 265 2.40 12.84 15.19
C ALA A 265 1.20 11.95 14.87
N TYR A 266 1.45 10.83 14.20
CA TYR A 266 0.46 9.77 14.05
C TYR A 266 0.35 8.95 15.33
N ARG A 267 -0.86 8.80 15.84
CA ARG A 267 -1.17 8.02 17.03
C ARG A 267 -2.19 6.94 16.66
N PRO A 268 -1.76 5.67 16.49
CA PRO A 268 -2.68 4.59 16.13
C PRO A 268 -3.71 4.37 17.24
N VAL A 269 -4.92 4.05 16.83
CA VAL A 269 -6.03 3.66 17.71
C VAL A 269 -6.06 2.17 17.98
N TYR A 270 -5.40 1.41 17.15
CA TYR A 270 -5.17 -0.02 17.32
C TYR A 270 -3.90 -0.28 18.13
N ARG A 271 -3.81 -1.49 18.66
CA ARG A 271 -2.63 -1.90 19.42
C ARG A 271 -1.41 -2.00 18.49
N ALA A 272 -0.44 -1.14 18.70
CA ALA A 272 0.75 -1.06 17.89
C ALA A 272 2.02 -1.12 18.75
N SER A 273 3.10 -1.69 18.22
CA SER A 273 4.38 -1.71 18.91
C SER A 273 5.01 -0.31 18.96
N PRO A 274 5.78 0.02 20.00
CA PRO A 274 6.53 1.28 20.06
C PRO A 274 7.46 1.48 18.85
N THR A 275 8.05 0.40 18.34
CA THR A 275 8.91 0.43 17.15
C THR A 275 8.13 0.85 15.90
N TYR A 276 6.92 0.34 15.71
CA TYR A 276 6.06 0.75 14.61
C TYR A 276 5.68 2.22 14.72
N VAL A 277 5.25 2.68 15.90
CA VAL A 277 4.88 4.09 16.14
C VAL A 277 6.08 5.01 15.90
N ALA A 278 7.27 4.62 16.34
CA ALA A 278 8.49 5.37 16.08
C ALA A 278 8.82 5.43 14.58
N ARG A 279 8.67 4.31 13.85
CA ARG A 279 8.95 4.24 12.41
C ARG A 279 8.01 5.13 11.61
N ILE A 280 6.70 5.06 11.85
CA ILE A 280 5.71 5.83 11.10
C ILE A 280 5.81 7.34 11.36
N ASN A 281 6.31 7.72 12.53
CA ASN A 281 6.53 9.12 12.88
C ASN A 281 7.91 9.65 12.49
N ARG A 282 8.94 8.81 12.38
CA ARG A 282 10.28 9.20 11.94
C ARG A 282 10.30 9.71 10.51
N VAL A 283 9.35 9.30 9.70
CA VAL A 283 9.25 9.65 8.27
C VAL A 283 8.96 11.13 8.06
N THR A 284 8.48 11.85 9.09
CA THR A 284 8.00 13.23 8.91
C THR A 284 8.40 14.20 10.01
N VAL A 285 8.96 13.74 11.10
CA VAL A 285 9.25 14.62 12.26
C VAL A 285 10.69 14.46 12.71
N ASN A 286 11.51 15.47 12.36
CA ASN A 286 12.87 15.60 12.87
C ASN A 286 12.86 16.07 14.31
N ASN A 287 12.54 15.36 15.32
CA ASN A 287 12.49 15.67 16.75
C ASN A 287 11.07 15.69 17.34
N ILE A 288 10.44 14.52 17.42
CA ILE A 288 9.42 14.36 18.47
C ILE A 288 10.16 14.08 19.78
N VAL A 289 10.23 15.09 20.66
CA VAL A 289 10.53 14.85 22.07
C VAL A 289 9.32 14.11 22.64
N MET A 290 9.45 12.81 22.81
CA MET A 290 8.44 11.98 23.50
C MET A 290 8.45 12.39 24.99
N GLY A 291 7.62 13.33 25.35
CA GLY A 291 7.53 13.80 26.72
C GLY A 291 6.74 15.09 26.94
N ASP A 292 6.43 15.82 25.90
CA ASP A 292 5.68 17.07 26.07
C ASP A 292 4.20 16.80 26.34
N ARG A 293 3.70 17.28 27.47
CA ARG A 293 2.32 17.06 27.95
C ARG A 293 1.26 17.81 27.14
N ARG A 294 1.67 18.66 26.19
CA ARG A 294 0.78 19.35 25.24
C ARG A 294 1.36 19.22 23.84
N PRO A 295 0.84 18.29 23.01
CA PRO A 295 1.20 18.30 21.61
C PRO A 295 0.81 19.64 21.00
N PRO A 296 1.64 20.21 20.08
CA PRO A 296 1.25 21.39 19.33
C PRO A 296 -0.07 21.13 18.59
N PRO A 297 -0.88 22.16 18.36
CA PRO A 297 -2.11 21.99 17.58
C PRO A 297 -1.76 21.41 16.22
N TYR A 298 -2.45 20.36 15.81
CA TYR A 298 -2.26 19.73 14.50
C TYR A 298 -2.43 20.76 13.38
N ALA A 299 -1.48 20.80 12.46
CA ALA A 299 -1.33 21.87 11.47
C ALA A 299 -2.57 22.03 10.58
N ASN A 300 -3.17 20.93 10.16
CA ASN A 300 -4.28 20.96 9.21
C ASN A 300 -5.66 21.10 9.85
N ARG A 301 -5.77 21.06 11.17
CA ARG A 301 -7.07 21.17 11.86
C ARG A 301 -7.84 22.45 11.51
N ASN A 302 -7.12 23.54 11.37
CA ASN A 302 -7.71 24.87 11.12
C ASN A 302 -7.73 25.26 9.65
N VAL A 303 -7.25 24.39 8.75
CA VAL A 303 -7.31 24.63 7.31
C VAL A 303 -8.77 24.56 6.86
N PRO A 304 -9.27 25.59 6.17
CA PRO A 304 -10.64 25.59 5.68
C PRO A 304 -10.96 24.37 4.80
N GLY A 305 -11.99 23.61 5.17
CA GLY A 305 -12.42 22.43 4.42
C GLY A 305 -11.58 21.17 4.70
N ALA A 306 -10.59 21.21 5.59
CA ALA A 306 -9.78 20.05 5.92
C ALA A 306 -10.53 18.96 6.69
N ILE A 307 -11.52 19.35 7.49
CA ILE A 307 -12.29 18.40 8.29
C ILE A 307 -13.37 17.76 7.44
N THR A 308 -13.37 16.44 7.40
CA THR A 308 -14.43 15.61 6.81
C THR A 308 -15.14 14.87 7.93
N GLY A 309 -16.43 14.63 7.77
CA GLY A 309 -17.17 13.87 8.76
C GLY A 309 -18.45 13.28 8.19
N MET A 310 -19.04 12.37 8.96
CA MET A 310 -20.24 11.67 8.58
C MET A 310 -20.98 11.15 9.82
N PRO A 311 -22.30 10.85 9.71
CA PRO A 311 -23.01 10.14 10.76
C PRO A 311 -22.31 8.83 11.12
N ALA A 312 -22.26 8.50 12.41
CA ALA A 312 -21.58 7.31 12.91
C ALA A 312 -22.10 6.02 12.24
N ARG A 313 -23.41 5.94 11.97
CA ARG A 313 -23.99 4.82 11.23
C ARG A 313 -23.37 4.66 9.83
N ASN A 314 -23.26 5.76 9.08
CA ASN A 314 -22.68 5.74 7.75
C ASN A 314 -21.20 5.31 7.76
N PHE A 315 -20.45 5.73 8.80
CA PHE A 315 -19.08 5.32 9.01
C PHE A 315 -18.96 3.80 9.18
N VAL A 316 -19.76 3.22 10.08
CA VAL A 316 -19.75 1.78 10.36
C VAL A 316 -20.24 0.95 9.15
N GLU A 317 -21.20 1.47 8.39
CA GLU A 317 -21.71 0.82 7.18
C GLU A 317 -20.77 0.97 5.95
N GLY A 318 -19.64 1.65 6.08
CA GLY A 318 -18.72 1.89 4.95
C GLY A 318 -19.34 2.76 3.85
N ARG A 319 -20.25 3.67 4.18
CA ARG A 319 -20.84 4.58 3.20
C ARG A 319 -19.80 5.57 2.69
N PRO A 320 -19.91 6.03 1.44
CA PRO A 320 -19.01 7.03 0.90
C PRO A 320 -19.02 8.31 1.75
N ALA A 321 -17.83 8.77 2.12
CA ALA A 321 -17.66 10.08 2.70
C ALA A 321 -17.85 11.13 1.59
N ARG A 322 -18.67 12.12 1.87
CA ARG A 322 -18.78 13.31 1.02
C ARG A 322 -18.49 14.52 1.90
N GLY A 323 -17.66 15.41 1.38
CA GLY A 323 -17.29 16.61 2.12
C GLY A 323 -18.52 17.28 2.75
N MET A 324 -18.44 17.52 4.05
CA MET A 324 -19.52 18.17 4.78
C MET A 324 -19.41 19.69 4.66
N HIS A 325 -20.53 20.38 4.71
CA HIS A 325 -20.58 21.83 4.57
C HIS A 325 -19.89 22.53 5.76
N ARG A 326 -19.16 23.60 5.47
CA ARG A 326 -18.30 24.38 6.37
C ARG A 326 -18.99 24.88 7.65
N GLU A 327 -20.32 25.03 7.64
CA GLU A 327 -21.11 25.58 8.75
C GLU A 327 -21.31 24.57 9.88
N GLU A 328 -21.27 23.27 9.60
CA GLU A 328 -21.47 22.22 10.58
C GLU A 328 -20.26 22.04 11.51
N TRP A 329 -19.08 22.54 11.13
CA TRP A 329 -17.83 22.36 11.86
C TRP A 329 -17.47 23.48 12.82
N ARG A 330 -18.13 24.63 12.74
CA ARG A 330 -17.81 25.79 13.58
C ARG A 330 -18.05 25.55 15.08
N ASN A 331 -18.87 24.58 15.41
CA ASN A 331 -19.29 24.27 16.79
C ASN A 331 -18.62 23.00 17.34
N LEU A 332 -17.60 22.44 16.69
CA LEU A 332 -16.89 21.29 17.25
C LEU A 332 -16.01 21.72 18.43
N PRO A 333 -16.15 21.06 19.59
CA PRO A 333 -15.33 21.36 20.74
C PRO A 333 -13.84 21.24 20.42
N ALA A 334 -13.03 22.11 21.01
CA ALA A 334 -11.57 22.07 20.95
C ALA A 334 -11.02 20.86 21.74
N GLY A 335 -11.41 19.65 21.36
CA GLY A 335 -10.95 18.41 21.94
C GLY A 335 -9.61 17.98 21.36
N GLU A 336 -8.77 17.37 22.18
CA GLU A 336 -7.51 16.74 21.74
C GLU A 336 -7.80 15.65 20.71
N ALA A 337 -7.02 15.66 19.62
CA ALA A 337 -7.01 14.56 18.66
C ALA A 337 -6.44 13.31 19.33
N ARG A 338 -7.28 12.40 19.67
CA ARG A 338 -6.90 11.03 20.05
C ARG A 338 -7.50 10.06 19.05
N GLY A 339 -6.79 8.99 18.86
CA GLY A 339 -7.08 7.95 17.93
C GLY A 339 -8.56 7.54 17.84
N GLY A 340 -8.93 7.03 16.68
CA GLY A 340 -10.25 6.78 16.17
C GLY A 340 -11.26 6.00 17.02
N PRO A 341 -12.42 5.80 16.40
CA PRO A 341 -13.53 5.07 17.04
C PRO A 341 -13.21 3.62 17.31
#